data_66289e94e5f20352d97f658227924107
#
_entry.id   66289e94e5f20352d97f658227924107
#
_cell.length_a   1.000
_cell.length_b   1.000
_cell.length_c   1.000
_cell.angle_alpha   90.00
_cell.angle_beta   90.00
_cell.angle_gamma   90.00
#
_symmetry.space_group_name_H-M   'P 1'
#
loop_
_entity.id
_entity.type
_entity.pdbx_description
1 polymer ?
#
loop_
_entity_poly.entity_id
_entity_poly.type
_entity_poly.pdbx_seq_one_letter_code
_entity_poly.pdbx_strand_id
1 'polypeptide(L)'
;MKTIICENFGPLDNLVYKEVDIPEIKNPDDILIKVFSSGVNFPDGLLVQGKYQLKPPVPFVPGMEVSGEVFKIGSEVTEFKIGDRVAG
;
A
#
# COMPACT_ATOMS: atom_id res chain seq x y z
N MET A 1 -2.07 -12.28 -2.20
CA MET A 1 -3.06 -11.21 -2.37
C MET A 1 -2.95 -10.60 -3.76
N LYS A 2 -4.05 -10.12 -4.27
CA LYS A 2 -4.07 -9.47 -5.59
C LYS A 2 -3.81 -7.98 -5.42
N THR A 3 -2.97 -7.43 -6.29
CA THR A 3 -2.61 -6.01 -6.24
C THR A 3 -2.27 -5.47 -7.63
N ILE A 4 -2.30 -4.15 -7.74
CA ILE A 4 -1.79 -3.45 -8.91
C ILE A 4 -0.38 -2.97 -8.55
N ILE A 5 0.59 -3.29 -9.41
CA ILE A 5 1.99 -2.99 -9.17
C ILE A 5 2.59 -2.15 -10.29
N CYS A 6 3.42 -1.19 -9.93
CA CYS A 6 4.24 -0.42 -10.85
C CYS A 6 5.62 -1.07 -10.91
N GLU A 7 5.87 -1.80 -11.98
CA GLU A 7 7.17 -2.47 -12.16
C GLU A 7 8.22 -1.53 -12.72
N ASN A 8 7.79 -0.54 -13.49
CA ASN A 8 8.63 0.52 -14.04
C ASN A 8 7.81 1.78 -14.20
N PHE A 9 8.45 2.94 -14.08
CA PHE A 9 7.79 4.20 -14.37
C PHE A 9 7.37 4.25 -15.85
N GLY A 10 6.24 4.87 -16.14
CA GLY A 10 5.76 5.02 -17.50
C GLY A 10 4.26 5.26 -17.55
N PRO A 11 3.65 5.06 -18.74
CA PRO A 11 2.21 5.23 -18.91
C PRO A 11 1.40 4.36 -17.95
N LEU A 12 0.18 4.79 -17.62
CA LEU A 12 -0.72 4.03 -16.74
C LEU A 12 -0.98 2.62 -17.25
N ASP A 13 -0.95 2.41 -18.55
CA ASP A 13 -1.15 1.11 -19.17
C ASP A 13 -0.06 0.08 -18.79
N ASN A 14 1.08 0.55 -18.27
CA ASN A 14 2.16 -0.31 -17.83
C ASN A 14 1.93 -0.91 -16.43
N LEU A 15 0.90 -0.48 -15.72
CA LEU A 15 0.55 -1.07 -14.44
C LEU A 15 0.10 -2.52 -14.62
N VAL A 16 0.50 -3.38 -13.70
CA VAL A 16 0.25 -4.82 -13.77
C VAL A 16 -0.63 -5.24 -12.59
N TYR A 17 -1.71 -5.96 -12.88
CA TYR A 17 -2.55 -6.59 -11.86
C TYR A 17 -2.09 -8.02 -11.68
N LYS A 18 -1.60 -8.35 -10.49
CA LYS A 18 -1.07 -9.70 -10.24
C LYS A 18 -1.18 -10.14 -8.79
N GLU A 19 -0.98 -11.42 -8.59
CA GLU A 19 -0.91 -12.04 -7.27
C GLU A 19 0.49 -11.83 -6.68
N VAL A 20 0.56 -11.38 -5.44
CA VAL A 20 1.80 -11.23 -4.68
C VAL A 20 1.62 -11.80 -3.28
N ASP A 21 2.72 -12.05 -2.60
CA ASP A 21 2.70 -12.49 -1.21
C ASP A 21 2.13 -11.40 -0.31
N ILE A 22 1.44 -11.81 0.76
CA ILE A 22 0.97 -10.88 1.77
C ILE A 22 2.21 -10.30 2.47
N PRO A 23 2.29 -8.96 2.61
CA PRO A 23 3.43 -8.36 3.29
C PRO A 23 3.51 -8.78 4.75
N GLU A 24 4.71 -8.76 5.30
CA GLU A 24 4.97 -9.08 6.69
C GLU A 24 5.32 -7.82 7.47
N ILE A 25 5.02 -7.84 8.77
CA ILE A 25 5.46 -6.79 9.68
C ILE A 25 6.98 -6.82 9.78
N LYS A 26 7.62 -5.68 9.52
CA LYS A 26 9.08 -5.55 9.54
C LYS A 26 9.60 -4.80 10.76
N ASN A 27 8.82 -3.87 11.28
CA ASN A 27 9.20 -3.05 12.43
C ASN A 27 8.23 -3.29 13.58
N PRO A 28 8.69 -3.17 14.84
CA PRO A 28 7.83 -3.45 16.00
C PRO A 28 6.67 -2.47 16.17
N ASP A 29 6.70 -1.33 15.52
CA ASP A 29 5.62 -0.33 15.53
C ASP A 29 4.71 -0.36 14.31
N ASP A 30 4.93 -1.30 13.40
CA ASP A 30 4.09 -1.46 12.22
C ASP A 30 2.75 -2.14 12.53
N ILE A 31 1.74 -1.81 11.72
CA ILE A 31 0.48 -2.56 11.68
C ILE A 31 0.27 -3.08 10.25
N LEU A 32 -0.35 -4.24 10.17
CA LEU A 32 -0.77 -4.83 8.90
C LEU A 32 -2.28 -4.70 8.79
N ILE A 33 -2.76 -4.09 7.72
CA ILE A 33 -4.17 -3.81 7.51
C ILE A 33 -4.72 -4.72 6.43
N LYS A 34 -5.83 -5.40 6.72
CA LYS A 34 -6.64 -6.05 5.70
C LYS A 34 -7.46 -4.97 5.00
N VAL A 35 -7.08 -4.64 3.77
CA VAL A 35 -7.66 -3.52 3.04
C VAL A 35 -9.05 -3.87 2.51
N PHE A 36 -10.03 -3.02 2.79
CA PHE A 36 -11.37 -3.13 2.23
C PHE A 36 -11.57 -2.15 1.07
N SER A 37 -10.96 -0.97 1.15
CA SER A 37 -10.94 -0.03 0.04
C SER A 37 -9.70 0.84 0.07
N SER A 38 -9.32 1.32 -1.11
CA SER A 38 -8.16 2.18 -1.30
C SER A 38 -8.52 3.25 -2.31
N GLY A 39 -8.35 4.52 -1.95
CA GLY A 39 -8.62 5.62 -2.86
C GLY A 39 -7.58 5.73 -3.95
N VAL A 40 -8.01 6.16 -5.13
CA VAL A 40 -7.13 6.51 -6.24
C VAL A 40 -7.20 8.02 -6.44
N ASN A 41 -6.05 8.67 -6.36
CA ASN A 41 -5.96 10.13 -6.38
C ASN A 41 -5.05 10.61 -7.50
N PHE A 42 -5.14 11.89 -7.82
CA PHE A 42 -4.32 12.49 -8.89
C PHE A 42 -2.80 12.26 -8.69
N PRO A 43 -2.23 12.43 -7.48
CA PRO A 43 -0.80 12.14 -7.28
C PRO A 43 -0.39 10.71 -7.60
N ASP A 44 -1.28 9.73 -7.46
CA ASP A 44 -0.98 8.33 -7.78
C ASP A 44 -0.60 8.16 -9.25
N GLY A 45 -1.33 8.85 -10.14
CA GLY A 45 -1.03 8.83 -11.56
C GLY A 45 0.32 9.46 -11.88
N LEU A 46 0.68 10.55 -11.22
CA LEU A 46 1.99 11.18 -11.38
C LEU A 46 3.10 10.29 -10.85
N LEU A 47 2.86 9.62 -9.74
CA LEU A 47 3.83 8.74 -9.08
C LEU A 47 4.26 7.61 -10.01
N VAL A 48 3.31 6.91 -10.63
CA VAL A 48 3.61 5.77 -11.51
C VAL A 48 4.26 6.20 -12.82
N GLN A 49 4.06 7.44 -13.24
CA GLN A 49 4.70 8.00 -14.42
C GLN A 49 6.11 8.55 -14.15
N GLY A 50 6.54 8.55 -12.88
CA GLY A 50 7.82 9.13 -12.48
C GLY A 50 7.84 10.67 -12.53
N LYS A 51 6.65 11.29 -12.48
CA LYS A 51 6.47 12.76 -12.62
C LYS A 51 6.19 13.45 -11.28
N TYR A 52 6.09 12.68 -10.20
CA TYR A 52 5.87 13.23 -8.88
C TYR A 52 7.21 13.54 -8.21
N GLN A 53 7.20 14.43 -7.22
CA GLN A 53 8.41 14.79 -6.50
C GLN A 53 8.99 13.62 -5.69
N LEU A 54 8.16 12.68 -5.26
CA LEU A 54 8.59 11.45 -4.63
C LEU A 54 8.72 10.37 -5.71
N LYS A 55 9.85 9.66 -5.73
CA LYS A 55 10.12 8.58 -6.68
C LYS A 55 10.53 7.32 -5.92
N PRO A 56 9.56 6.51 -5.47
CA PRO A 56 9.89 5.27 -4.78
C PRO A 56 10.63 4.30 -5.70
N PRO A 57 11.47 3.42 -5.14
CA PRO A 57 12.12 2.38 -5.95
C PRO A 57 11.09 1.44 -6.55
N VAL A 58 11.25 1.10 -7.83
CA VAL A 58 10.41 0.10 -8.49
C VAL A 58 10.95 -1.30 -8.19
N PRO A 59 10.11 -2.35 -8.12
CA PRO A 59 8.65 -2.29 -8.20
C PRO A 59 8.01 -1.78 -6.91
N PHE A 60 6.86 -1.13 -7.01
CA PHE A 60 6.10 -0.70 -5.84
C PHE A 60 4.60 -0.77 -6.10
N VAL A 61 3.81 -0.81 -5.04
CA VAL A 61 2.35 -0.76 -5.12
C VAL A 61 1.92 0.69 -4.92
N PRO A 62 1.34 1.33 -5.95
CA PRO A 62 0.91 2.71 -5.82
C PRO A 62 -0.33 2.85 -4.94
N GLY A 63 -0.51 4.02 -4.37
CA GLY A 63 -1.62 4.35 -3.50
C GLY A 63 -1.13 5.02 -2.22
N MET A 64 -1.92 5.94 -1.68
CA MET A 64 -1.54 6.75 -0.53
C MET A 64 -2.54 6.65 0.62
N GLU A 65 -3.66 5.97 0.43
CA GLU A 65 -4.67 5.84 1.48
C GLU A 65 -5.38 4.50 1.39
N VAL A 66 -5.78 4.01 2.54
CA VAL A 66 -6.53 2.76 2.65
C VAL A 66 -7.55 2.88 3.78
N SER A 67 -8.58 2.05 3.71
CA SER A 67 -9.42 1.75 4.86
C SER A 67 -9.58 0.25 4.98
N GLY A 68 -9.65 -0.22 6.20
CA GLY A 68 -9.73 -1.65 6.45
C GLY A 68 -9.72 -1.98 7.92
N GLU A 69 -9.26 -3.17 8.21
CA GLU A 69 -9.25 -3.75 9.55
C GLU A 69 -7.83 -4.17 9.91
N VAL A 70 -7.42 -3.90 11.14
CA VAL A 70 -6.11 -4.33 11.63
C VAL A 70 -6.06 -5.85 11.67
N PHE A 71 -5.12 -6.43 10.93
CA PHE A 71 -4.94 -7.85 10.81
C PHE A 71 -3.83 -8.39 11.70
N LYS A 72 -2.71 -7.67 11.79
CA LYS A 72 -1.59 -7.96 12.67
C LYS A 72 -1.00 -6.66 13.19
N ILE A 73 -0.37 -6.75 14.36
CA ILE A 73 0.33 -5.62 14.97
C ILE A 73 1.74 -6.03 15.36
N GLY A 74 2.67 -5.08 15.29
CA GLY A 74 4.02 -5.24 15.79
C GLY A 74 4.05 -5.26 17.32
N SER A 75 5.16 -5.71 17.90
CA SER A 75 5.30 -5.94 19.33
C SER A 75 5.20 -4.67 20.18
N GLU A 76 5.44 -3.50 19.61
CA GLU A 76 5.40 -2.21 20.31
C GLU A 76 4.12 -1.41 20.04
N VAL A 77 3.18 -1.95 19.27
CA VAL A 77 1.91 -1.29 18.98
C VAL A 77 0.99 -1.41 20.18
N THR A 78 0.59 -0.27 20.75
CA THR A 78 -0.31 -0.21 21.91
C THR A 78 -1.62 0.53 21.62
N GLU A 79 -1.68 1.33 20.55
CA GLU A 79 -2.82 2.18 20.20
C GLU A 79 -3.90 1.46 19.40
N PHE A 80 -3.57 0.33 18.78
CA PHE A 80 -4.46 -0.44 17.93
C PHE A 80 -4.52 -1.89 18.37
N LYS A 81 -5.67 -2.52 18.14
CA LYS A 81 -5.88 -3.95 18.37
C LYS A 81 -6.28 -4.63 17.07
N ILE A 82 -5.97 -5.91 16.97
CA ILE A 82 -6.46 -6.74 15.86
C ILE A 82 -7.99 -6.67 15.83
N GLY A 83 -8.55 -6.40 14.67
CA GLY A 83 -9.97 -6.21 14.46
C GLY A 83 -10.43 -4.76 14.45
N ASP A 84 -9.60 -3.79 14.84
CA ASP A 84 -9.96 -2.38 14.79
C ASP A 84 -10.16 -1.93 13.35
N ARG A 85 -11.16 -1.07 13.12
CA ARG A 85 -11.36 -0.42 11.82
C ARG A 85 -10.53 0.83 11.76
N VAL A 86 -9.79 1.00 10.68
CA VAL A 86 -8.82 2.08 10.52
C VAL A 86 -8.88 2.68 9.11
N ALA A 87 -8.41 3.92 8.99
CA ALA A 87 -8.20 4.59 7.72
C ALA A 87 -6.96 5.48 7.83
N GLY A 88 -6.23 5.53 6.74
CA GLY A 88 -5.02 6.36 6.71
C GLY A 88 -4.47 6.56 5.32
#